data_a09a20d36e209f1349a67df5de1b09a6
#
_entry.id   a09a20d36e209f1349a67df5de1b09a6
#
_cell.length_a   1.000
_cell.length_b   1.000
_cell.length_c   1.000
_cell.angle_alpha   90.00
_cell.angle_beta   90.00
_cell.angle_gamma   90.00
#
_symmetry.space_group_name_H-M   'P 1'
#
loop_
_entity.id
_entity.type
_entity.pdbx_description
1 polymer ?
#
loop_
_entity_poly.entity_id
_entity_poly.type
_entity_poly.pdbx_seq_one_letter_code
_entity_poly.pdbx_strand_id
1 'polypeptide(L)'
;MKEVPAKVEFNKEWIVTRLAIGEDRMVLPAPVNKEILFKTVADLAEKKNVLIVTVKTDADAIYKILSIEKVLQFLKKQILTHCNAYRLMAYFMSPAIRGGVMIKDAQWEKGSVVVVRTGIWFTGATKLICVPISDVAAIELTKRDVQGKPTDVIRIDHLDAGEVVSSLVLCPLSTLQVLYNYLKDTTKGMDMKGTELDGIDQQVAMLVYSGMDSHAIESMLNIPHKQLDAIYDKILQLDLAEVAIIRREIQLTTKGVRYITDATKSQTN
;
A
#
# COMPACT_ATOMS: atom_id res chain seq x y z
N MET A 1 26.71 19.70 -4.18
CA MET A 1 25.53 19.30 -3.37
C MET A 1 24.39 20.28 -3.60
N LYS A 2 23.16 19.81 -3.68
CA LYS A 2 21.97 20.64 -3.84
C LYS A 2 21.30 20.81 -2.48
N GLU A 3 21.08 22.05 -2.06
CA GLU A 3 20.36 22.32 -0.81
C GLU A 3 18.85 22.35 -1.05
N VAL A 4 18.09 21.68 -0.21
CA VAL A 4 16.64 21.60 -0.29
C VAL A 4 16.00 21.87 1.10
N PRO A 5 14.89 22.60 1.16
CA PRO A 5 14.20 22.83 2.43
C PRO A 5 13.54 21.56 2.94
N ALA A 6 13.69 21.29 4.22
CA ALA A 6 13.05 20.16 4.88
C ALA A 6 12.88 20.41 6.38
N LYS A 7 12.09 19.54 7.03
CA LYS A 7 12.08 19.38 8.49
C LYS A 7 12.63 18.00 8.80
N VAL A 8 13.46 17.91 9.81
CA VAL A 8 14.03 16.65 10.29
C VAL A 8 13.61 16.45 11.74
N GLU A 9 13.21 15.23 12.08
CA GLU A 9 12.90 14.88 13.47
C GLU A 9 14.22 14.69 14.25
N PHE A 10 14.38 15.44 15.34
CA PHE A 10 15.47 15.31 16.28
C PHE A 10 14.93 15.45 17.70
N ASN A 11 15.22 14.47 18.58
CA ASN A 11 14.69 14.39 19.94
C ASN A 11 13.15 14.50 20.01
N LYS A 12 12.44 13.88 19.04
CA LYS A 12 10.98 13.92 18.88
C LYS A 12 10.39 15.29 18.49
N GLU A 13 11.22 16.25 18.13
CA GLU A 13 10.80 17.57 17.64
C GLU A 13 11.18 17.75 16.16
N TRP A 14 10.33 18.49 15.42
CA TRP A 14 10.57 18.80 14.03
C TRP A 14 11.38 20.09 13.87
N ILE A 15 12.60 19.97 13.37
CA ILE A 15 13.51 21.10 13.16
C ILE A 15 13.49 21.49 11.69
N VAL A 16 13.23 22.77 11.41
CA VAL A 16 13.32 23.33 10.05
C VAL A 16 14.77 23.50 9.68
N THR A 17 15.17 22.94 8.55
CA THR A 17 16.56 22.96 8.10
C THR A 17 16.68 22.90 6.58
N ARG A 18 17.91 22.94 6.06
CA ARG A 18 18.23 22.69 4.65
C ARG A 18 19.14 21.47 4.57
N LEU A 19 18.63 20.44 3.87
CA LEU A 19 19.42 19.25 3.59
C LEU A 19 20.33 19.50 2.40
N ALA A 20 21.59 19.17 2.54
CA ALA A 20 22.49 19.14 1.38
C ALA A 20 22.49 17.72 0.77
N ILE A 21 21.99 17.60 -0.46
CA ILE A 21 21.89 16.32 -1.17
C ILE A 21 22.97 16.27 -2.25
N GLY A 22 23.86 15.29 -2.14
CA GLY A 22 24.84 14.93 -3.14
C GLY A 22 24.36 13.81 -4.05
N GLU A 23 25.24 13.28 -4.82
CA GLU A 23 24.99 12.15 -5.72
C GLU A 23 24.83 10.84 -4.93
N ASP A 24 25.71 10.59 -3.96
CA ASP A 24 25.80 9.34 -3.17
C ASP A 24 25.49 9.52 -1.68
N ARG A 25 25.14 10.74 -1.23
CA ARG A 25 24.97 11.07 0.18
C ARG A 25 24.02 12.23 0.41
N MET A 26 23.55 12.34 1.64
CA MET A 26 22.89 13.54 2.16
C MET A 26 23.52 13.98 3.48
N VAL A 27 23.50 15.29 3.73
CA VAL A 27 24.00 15.88 4.97
C VAL A 27 22.85 16.54 5.69
N LEU A 28 22.65 16.12 6.92
CA LEU A 28 21.74 16.70 7.90
C LEU A 28 22.55 17.69 8.73
N PRO A 29 22.29 19.01 8.64
CA PRO A 29 23.07 19.99 9.36
C PRO A 29 22.74 20.01 10.87
N ALA A 30 23.28 20.96 11.61
CA ALA A 30 22.98 21.14 13.01
C ALA A 30 21.46 21.24 13.26
N PRO A 31 20.94 20.68 14.38
CA PRO A 31 21.67 20.02 15.45
C PRO A 31 21.97 18.53 15.20
N VAL A 32 21.46 17.93 14.12
CA VAL A 32 21.61 16.49 13.82
C VAL A 32 23.07 16.17 13.48
N ASN A 33 23.74 17.04 12.72
CA ASN A 33 25.14 16.93 12.31
C ASN A 33 25.51 15.54 11.79
N LYS A 34 24.75 15.02 10.80
CA LYS A 34 24.96 13.67 10.29
C LYS A 34 25.11 13.65 8.78
N GLU A 35 26.15 12.99 8.31
CA GLU A 35 26.30 12.59 6.90
C GLU A 35 25.79 11.15 6.74
N ILE A 36 24.93 10.94 5.77
CA ILE A 36 24.34 9.64 5.44
C ILE A 36 24.74 9.28 4.02
N LEU A 37 25.57 8.25 3.89
CA LEU A 37 25.90 7.66 2.60
C LEU A 37 24.74 6.79 2.14
N PHE A 38 24.23 6.97 0.92
CA PHE A 38 23.07 6.23 0.44
C PHE A 38 23.30 4.72 0.40
N LYS A 39 24.53 4.26 0.15
CA LYS A 39 24.90 2.84 0.22
C LYS A 39 24.70 2.19 1.59
N THR A 40 24.62 3.00 2.67
CA THR A 40 24.36 2.49 4.03
C THR A 40 22.86 2.47 4.37
N VAL A 41 22.01 2.99 3.49
CA VAL A 41 20.57 2.95 3.67
C VAL A 41 20.09 1.51 3.47
N ALA A 42 19.51 0.96 4.53
CA ALA A 42 18.98 -0.40 4.58
C ALA A 42 17.49 -0.45 4.25
N ASP A 43 16.79 0.66 4.51
CA ASP A 43 15.35 0.73 4.29
C ASP A 43 14.86 2.15 4.03
N LEU A 44 13.79 2.25 3.25
CA LEU A 44 13.15 3.50 2.86
C LEU A 44 11.64 3.31 2.85
N ALA A 45 10.96 4.02 3.73
CA ALA A 45 9.50 4.01 3.81
C ALA A 45 8.95 5.44 3.76
N GLU A 46 7.70 5.58 3.37
CA GLU A 46 7.00 6.86 3.36
C GLU A 46 5.66 6.72 4.08
N LYS A 47 5.36 7.67 4.95
CA LYS A 47 4.07 7.76 5.64
C LYS A 47 3.64 9.22 5.70
N LYS A 48 2.57 9.59 4.99
CA LYS A 48 1.99 10.95 4.99
C LYS A 48 3.04 12.03 4.80
N ASN A 49 3.72 12.16 3.70
CA ASN A 49 4.75 13.17 3.43
C ASN A 49 5.99 13.13 4.37
N VAL A 50 6.12 12.09 5.17
CA VAL A 50 7.31 11.83 5.99
C VAL A 50 8.08 10.67 5.38
N LEU A 51 9.28 10.95 4.93
CA LEU A 51 10.23 9.96 4.48
C LEU A 51 10.99 9.41 5.68
N ILE A 52 10.95 8.10 5.85
CA ILE A 52 11.65 7.37 6.91
C ILE A 52 12.84 6.67 6.27
N VAL A 53 14.03 7.06 6.67
CA VAL A 53 15.31 6.51 6.16
C VAL A 53 15.95 5.71 7.28
N THR A 54 16.07 4.41 7.10
CA THR A 54 16.78 3.53 8.03
C THR A 54 18.19 3.28 7.52
N VAL A 55 19.17 3.65 8.31
CA VAL A 55 20.60 3.48 8.01
C VAL A 55 21.13 2.31 8.81
N LYS A 56 21.83 1.40 8.15
CA LYS A 56 22.47 0.25 8.78
C LYS A 56 23.63 0.71 9.66
N THR A 57 23.46 0.53 10.95
CA THR A 57 24.47 0.72 12.00
C THR A 57 24.35 -0.44 12.96
N ASP A 58 25.13 -0.48 14.05
CA ASP A 58 25.04 -1.54 15.06
C ASP A 58 23.62 -1.65 15.68
N ALA A 59 22.88 -0.54 15.72
CA ALA A 59 21.51 -0.47 16.27
C ALA A 59 20.52 0.23 15.33
N ASP A 60 20.65 0.09 14.00
CA ASP A 60 19.85 0.75 12.97
C ASP A 60 19.38 2.19 13.32
N ALA A 61 19.96 3.17 12.69
CA ALA A 61 19.59 4.57 12.91
C ALA A 61 18.44 4.99 11.99
N ILE A 62 17.39 5.58 12.55
CA ILE A 62 16.20 6.02 11.83
C ILE A 62 16.18 7.55 11.75
N TYR A 63 16.05 8.07 10.54
CA TYR A 63 15.91 9.50 10.26
C TYR A 63 14.57 9.75 9.59
N LYS A 64 13.79 10.70 10.13
CA LYS A 64 12.52 11.10 9.55
C LYS A 64 12.65 12.49 8.94
N ILE A 65 12.26 12.60 7.69
CA ILE A 65 12.38 13.82 6.89
C ILE A 65 11.00 14.19 6.34
N LEU A 66 10.54 15.39 6.62
CA LEU A 66 9.30 15.95 6.10
C LEU A 66 9.64 17.09 5.15
N SER A 67 9.06 17.07 3.95
CA SER A 67 9.24 18.13 2.96
C SER A 67 8.08 18.16 1.97
N ILE A 68 8.15 19.07 0.99
CA ILE A 68 7.21 19.07 -0.12
C ILE A 68 7.46 17.86 -1.03
N GLU A 69 6.40 17.37 -1.67
CA GLU A 69 6.43 16.15 -2.51
C GLU A 69 7.59 16.15 -3.51
N LYS A 70 7.81 17.26 -4.22
CA LYS A 70 8.88 17.37 -5.22
C LYS A 70 10.28 17.11 -4.64
N VAL A 71 10.53 17.55 -3.41
CA VAL A 71 11.81 17.33 -2.70
C VAL A 71 11.90 15.88 -2.25
N LEU A 72 10.83 15.31 -1.71
CA LEU A 72 10.78 13.91 -1.29
C LEU A 72 10.97 12.97 -2.48
N GLN A 73 10.34 13.22 -3.62
CA GLN A 73 10.53 12.45 -4.84
C GLN A 73 11.98 12.48 -5.31
N PHE A 74 12.61 13.65 -5.30
CA PHE A 74 14.03 13.79 -5.65
C PHE A 74 14.91 13.00 -4.69
N LEU A 75 14.71 13.14 -3.38
CA LEU A 75 15.50 12.45 -2.35
C LEU A 75 15.29 10.92 -2.42
N LYS A 76 14.06 10.46 -2.55
CA LYS A 76 13.72 9.03 -2.74
C LYS A 76 14.46 8.47 -3.95
N LYS A 77 14.42 9.16 -5.09
CA LYS A 77 15.09 8.72 -6.31
C LYS A 77 16.62 8.61 -6.12
N GLN A 78 17.25 9.58 -5.47
CA GLN A 78 18.70 9.54 -5.18
C GLN A 78 19.04 8.36 -4.26
N ILE A 79 18.31 8.18 -3.17
CA ILE A 79 18.54 7.07 -2.24
C ILE A 79 18.36 5.73 -2.96
N LEU A 80 17.22 5.53 -3.63
CA LEU A 80 16.91 4.27 -4.31
C LEU A 80 17.91 3.96 -5.45
N THR A 81 18.54 4.97 -6.05
CA THR A 81 19.55 4.75 -7.08
C THR A 81 20.87 4.23 -6.50
N HIS A 82 21.22 4.58 -5.26
CA HIS A 82 22.53 4.33 -4.69
C HIS A 82 22.53 3.43 -3.44
N CYS A 83 21.35 3.11 -2.88
CA CYS A 83 21.25 2.22 -1.72
C CYS A 83 21.66 0.78 -2.07
N ASN A 84 22.16 0.06 -1.08
CA ASN A 84 22.52 -1.35 -1.20
C ASN A 84 21.28 -2.23 -1.03
N ALA A 85 20.45 -2.31 -2.07
CA ALA A 85 19.22 -3.08 -2.11
C ALA A 85 19.19 -4.00 -3.34
N TYR A 86 18.34 -5.04 -3.29
CA TYR A 86 18.10 -5.84 -4.48
C TYR A 86 17.47 -4.97 -5.56
N ARG A 87 18.09 -4.91 -6.73
CA ARG A 87 17.65 -4.04 -7.84
C ARG A 87 17.79 -4.76 -9.16
N LEU A 88 16.79 -4.57 -10.01
CA LEU A 88 16.84 -5.01 -11.40
C LEU A 88 16.14 -4.01 -12.32
N MET A 89 16.55 -4.01 -13.60
CA MET A 89 15.86 -3.30 -14.65
C MET A 89 14.70 -4.16 -15.17
N ALA A 90 13.51 -3.57 -15.26
CA ALA A 90 12.30 -4.24 -15.71
C ALA A 90 11.37 -3.27 -16.43
N TYR A 91 10.37 -3.80 -17.12
CA TYR A 91 9.15 -3.07 -17.40
C TYR A 91 8.16 -3.34 -16.27
N PHE A 92 7.45 -2.34 -15.84
CA PHE A 92 6.39 -2.49 -14.85
C PHE A 92 5.14 -1.70 -15.25
N MET A 93 4.02 -2.12 -14.73
CA MET A 93 2.73 -1.44 -14.85
C MET A 93 2.13 -1.38 -13.44
N SER A 94 2.08 -0.19 -12.85
CA SER A 94 1.60 -0.01 -11.49
C SER A 94 0.86 1.33 -11.35
N PRO A 95 -0.41 1.33 -10.91
CA PRO A 95 -1.28 0.16 -10.83
C PRO A 95 -1.66 -0.37 -12.23
N ALA A 96 -1.84 -1.68 -12.36
CA ALA A 96 -2.29 -2.32 -13.59
C ALA A 96 -3.77 -2.73 -13.54
N ILE A 97 -4.19 -3.26 -12.38
CA ILE A 97 -5.54 -3.75 -12.13
C ILE A 97 -6.02 -3.13 -10.81
N ARG A 98 -7.28 -2.73 -10.74
CA ARG A 98 -7.93 -2.24 -9.52
C ARG A 98 -9.32 -2.89 -9.42
N GLY A 99 -9.64 -3.50 -8.25
CA GLY A 99 -10.90 -4.19 -8.07
C GLY A 99 -11.18 -5.29 -9.11
N GLY A 100 -10.14 -5.98 -9.59
CA GLY A 100 -10.26 -7.02 -10.62
C GLY A 100 -10.34 -6.52 -12.08
N VAL A 101 -10.39 -5.20 -12.30
CA VAL A 101 -10.54 -4.59 -13.63
C VAL A 101 -9.23 -3.96 -14.09
N MET A 102 -8.83 -4.21 -15.33
CA MET A 102 -7.66 -3.54 -15.93
C MET A 102 -7.89 -2.03 -16.00
N ILE A 103 -6.91 -1.26 -15.57
CA ILE A 103 -6.95 0.20 -15.66
C ILE A 103 -6.74 0.60 -17.12
N LYS A 104 -7.70 1.35 -17.69
CA LYS A 104 -7.75 1.70 -19.11
C LYS A 104 -6.47 2.38 -19.63
N ASP A 105 -5.88 3.25 -18.82
CA ASP A 105 -4.69 4.03 -19.19
C ASP A 105 -3.40 3.48 -18.59
N ALA A 106 -3.43 2.26 -18.05
CA ALA A 106 -2.24 1.60 -17.53
C ALA A 106 -1.29 1.22 -18.67
N GLN A 107 -0.04 1.64 -18.56
CA GLN A 107 0.98 1.39 -19.58
C GLN A 107 2.24 0.80 -18.97
N TRP A 108 2.94 0.00 -19.75
CA TRP A 108 4.25 -0.50 -19.39
C TRP A 108 5.27 0.63 -19.38
N GLU A 109 5.90 0.82 -18.24
CA GLU A 109 6.97 1.79 -18.05
C GLU A 109 8.30 1.06 -17.84
N LYS A 110 9.34 1.49 -18.54
CA LYS A 110 10.71 0.99 -18.35
C LYS A 110 11.33 1.68 -17.14
N GLY A 111 11.86 0.88 -16.22
CA GLY A 111 12.51 1.42 -15.02
C GLY A 111 13.21 0.34 -14.21
N SER A 112 13.34 0.56 -12.92
CA SER A 112 13.89 -0.44 -12.01
C SER A 112 12.90 -0.83 -10.91
N VAL A 113 12.96 -2.10 -10.53
CA VAL A 113 12.35 -2.63 -9.32
C VAL A 113 13.44 -2.70 -8.26
N VAL A 114 13.20 -2.03 -7.13
CA VAL A 114 14.12 -1.99 -5.98
C VAL A 114 13.40 -2.53 -4.77
N VAL A 115 13.92 -3.58 -4.16
CA VAL A 115 13.32 -4.20 -2.97
C VAL A 115 14.17 -3.85 -1.77
N VAL A 116 13.58 -3.12 -0.84
CA VAL A 116 14.13 -2.79 0.47
C VAL A 116 13.39 -3.58 1.55
N ARG A 117 13.80 -3.46 2.80
CA ARG A 117 13.26 -4.25 3.92
C ARG A 117 11.73 -4.15 4.06
N THR A 118 11.16 -2.96 3.89
CA THR A 118 9.73 -2.71 4.12
C THR A 118 8.94 -2.42 2.86
N GLY A 119 9.57 -2.38 1.66
CA GLY A 119 8.85 -1.98 0.45
C GLY A 119 9.45 -2.45 -0.85
N ILE A 120 8.58 -2.60 -1.84
CA ILE A 120 8.91 -2.82 -3.24
C ILE A 120 8.73 -1.49 -3.97
N TRP A 121 9.81 -0.95 -4.52
CA TRP A 121 9.79 0.33 -5.22
C TRP A 121 9.87 0.14 -6.73
N PHE A 122 8.94 0.76 -7.43
CA PHE A 122 8.94 0.89 -8.89
C PHE A 122 9.45 2.29 -9.25
N THR A 123 10.62 2.35 -9.88
CA THR A 123 11.30 3.60 -10.20
C THR A 123 11.36 3.80 -11.70
N GLY A 124 10.43 4.54 -12.25
CA GLY A 124 10.35 4.90 -13.66
C GLY A 124 10.94 6.28 -13.96
N ALA A 125 10.76 6.72 -15.19
CA ALA A 125 11.16 8.07 -15.61
C ALA A 125 10.31 9.14 -14.90
N THR A 126 9.00 8.94 -14.86
CA THR A 126 8.00 9.88 -14.34
C THR A 126 7.37 9.41 -13.04
N LYS A 127 7.35 8.11 -12.76
CA LYS A 127 6.69 7.50 -11.61
C LYS A 127 7.69 6.94 -10.62
N LEU A 128 7.38 7.09 -9.37
CA LEU A 128 8.06 6.47 -8.24
C LEU A 128 6.98 5.96 -7.29
N ILE A 129 6.78 4.66 -7.28
CA ILE A 129 5.68 4.00 -6.56
C ILE A 129 6.28 3.05 -5.53
N CYS A 130 5.79 3.10 -4.30
CA CYS A 130 6.11 2.15 -3.24
C CYS A 130 4.91 1.24 -2.97
N VAL A 131 5.18 -0.04 -2.96
CA VAL A 131 4.27 -1.06 -2.42
C VAL A 131 4.88 -1.53 -1.10
N PRO A 132 4.31 -1.17 0.06
CA PRO A 132 4.76 -1.68 1.33
C PRO A 132 4.66 -3.21 1.35
N ILE A 133 5.68 -3.88 1.90
CA ILE A 133 5.66 -5.35 2.02
C ILE A 133 4.45 -5.80 2.87
N SER A 134 4.10 -5.03 3.92
CA SER A 134 2.92 -5.29 4.75
C SER A 134 1.61 -5.33 4.00
N ASP A 135 1.52 -4.62 2.87
CA ASP A 135 0.29 -4.47 2.10
C ASP A 135 0.21 -5.48 0.95
N VAL A 136 1.27 -6.29 0.75
CA VAL A 136 1.30 -7.33 -0.27
C VAL A 136 0.40 -8.49 0.13
N ALA A 137 -0.64 -8.74 -0.65
CA ALA A 137 -1.58 -9.82 -0.43
C ALA A 137 -1.18 -11.12 -1.14
N ALA A 138 -0.67 -11.02 -2.38
CA ALA A 138 -0.23 -12.17 -3.15
C ALA A 138 0.85 -11.82 -4.16
N ILE A 139 1.72 -12.80 -4.46
CA ILE A 139 2.71 -12.70 -5.53
C ILE A 139 2.59 -13.95 -6.38
N GLU A 140 2.35 -13.77 -7.68
CA GLU A 140 2.13 -14.86 -8.61
C GLU A 140 2.93 -14.69 -9.89
N LEU A 141 3.46 -15.79 -10.40
CA LEU A 141 3.97 -15.88 -11.77
C LEU A 141 2.81 -16.27 -12.68
N THR A 142 2.43 -15.40 -13.61
CA THR A 142 1.26 -15.58 -14.49
C THR A 142 1.59 -15.19 -15.92
N LYS A 143 0.72 -15.55 -16.85
CA LYS A 143 0.84 -15.14 -18.26
C LYS A 143 -0.11 -13.99 -18.56
N ARG A 144 0.38 -12.99 -19.25
CA ARG A 144 -0.40 -11.87 -19.75
C ARG A 144 -0.10 -11.65 -21.22
N ASP A 145 -1.10 -11.16 -21.95
CA ASP A 145 -0.87 -10.70 -23.31
C ASP A 145 -0.05 -9.41 -23.27
N VAL A 146 1.11 -9.44 -23.91
CA VAL A 146 1.97 -8.28 -24.10
C VAL A 146 2.24 -8.14 -25.58
N GLN A 147 1.65 -7.15 -26.22
CA GLN A 147 1.74 -6.90 -27.67
C GLN A 147 1.32 -8.13 -28.53
N GLY A 148 0.23 -8.78 -28.16
CA GLY A 148 -0.30 -9.94 -28.89
C GLY A 148 0.44 -11.26 -28.62
N LYS A 149 1.31 -11.31 -27.57
CA LYS A 149 2.04 -12.52 -27.19
C LYS A 149 1.83 -12.85 -25.72
N PRO A 150 1.49 -14.12 -25.39
CA PRO A 150 1.42 -14.57 -24.01
C PRO A 150 2.83 -14.54 -23.41
N THR A 151 3.03 -13.68 -22.43
CA THR A 151 4.33 -13.41 -21.80
C THR A 151 4.24 -13.63 -20.30
N ASP A 152 5.27 -14.26 -19.72
CA ASP A 152 5.35 -14.46 -18.29
C ASP A 152 5.61 -13.13 -17.59
N VAL A 153 4.83 -12.84 -16.55
CA VAL A 153 4.93 -11.64 -15.71
C VAL A 153 4.75 -12.03 -14.26
N ILE A 154 5.37 -11.26 -13.35
CA ILE A 154 5.00 -11.32 -11.93
C ILE A 154 3.83 -10.37 -11.70
N ARG A 155 2.77 -10.90 -11.09
CA ARG A 155 1.67 -10.14 -10.52
C ARG A 155 1.88 -9.99 -9.03
N ILE A 156 1.81 -8.77 -8.53
CA ILE A 156 1.90 -8.41 -7.13
C ILE A 156 0.57 -7.77 -6.75
N ASP A 157 -0.26 -8.50 -6.01
CA ASP A 157 -1.52 -7.98 -5.48
C ASP A 157 -1.24 -7.35 -4.12
N HIS A 158 -1.71 -6.13 -3.93
CA HIS A 158 -1.47 -5.36 -2.70
C HIS A 158 -2.66 -4.46 -2.40
N LEU A 159 -2.77 -4.00 -1.16
CA LEU A 159 -3.76 -3.02 -0.74
C LEU A 159 -3.28 -1.60 -1.04
N ASP A 160 -4.16 -0.78 -1.61
CA ASP A 160 -3.97 0.65 -1.83
C ASP A 160 -5.26 1.37 -1.43
N ALA A 161 -5.20 2.15 -0.34
CA ALA A 161 -6.35 2.84 0.24
C ALA A 161 -7.57 1.92 0.52
N GLY A 162 -7.32 0.68 0.94
CA GLY A 162 -8.36 -0.31 1.25
C GLY A 162 -8.90 -1.08 0.04
N GLU A 163 -8.39 -0.81 -1.16
CA GLU A 163 -8.75 -1.53 -2.38
C GLU A 163 -7.63 -2.48 -2.83
N VAL A 164 -8.00 -3.62 -3.40
CA VAL A 164 -7.04 -4.54 -4.00
C VAL A 164 -6.56 -4.02 -5.34
N VAL A 165 -5.26 -3.83 -5.44
CA VAL A 165 -4.56 -3.34 -6.62
C VAL A 165 -3.51 -4.36 -7.04
N SER A 166 -3.37 -4.60 -8.34
CA SER A 166 -2.28 -5.43 -8.87
C SER A 166 -1.27 -4.57 -9.60
N SER A 167 -0.01 -4.84 -9.34
CA SER A 167 1.13 -4.36 -10.11
C SER A 167 1.73 -5.50 -10.91
N LEU A 168 2.15 -5.23 -12.15
CA LEU A 168 2.76 -6.22 -13.04
C LEU A 168 4.21 -5.89 -13.29
N VAL A 169 5.07 -6.91 -13.34
CA VAL A 169 6.50 -6.79 -13.63
C VAL A 169 6.86 -7.73 -14.77
N LEU A 170 7.60 -7.21 -15.75
CA LEU A 170 8.07 -7.91 -16.94
C LEU A 170 9.57 -7.70 -17.09
N CYS A 171 10.32 -8.79 -17.18
CA CYS A 171 11.74 -8.82 -17.52
C CYS A 171 12.09 -10.20 -18.13
N PRO A 172 13.31 -10.46 -18.57
CA PRO A 172 13.70 -11.78 -19.08
C PRO A 172 13.40 -12.89 -18.07
N LEU A 173 12.93 -14.04 -18.55
CA LEU A 173 12.36 -15.13 -17.73
C LEU A 173 13.32 -15.57 -16.60
N SER A 174 14.61 -15.69 -16.85
CA SER A 174 15.59 -16.06 -15.83
C SER A 174 15.67 -15.04 -14.69
N THR A 175 15.63 -13.76 -15.02
CA THR A 175 15.62 -12.66 -14.04
C THR A 175 14.29 -12.59 -13.30
N LEU A 176 13.18 -12.84 -14.03
CA LEU A 176 11.83 -12.88 -13.48
C LEU A 176 11.70 -13.96 -12.39
N GLN A 177 12.26 -15.15 -12.66
CA GLN A 177 12.26 -16.25 -11.69
C GLN A 177 13.04 -15.93 -10.41
N VAL A 178 14.20 -15.28 -10.55
CA VAL A 178 15.01 -14.83 -9.40
C VAL A 178 14.25 -13.79 -8.58
N LEU A 179 13.64 -12.78 -9.24
CA LEU A 179 12.82 -11.79 -8.58
C LEU A 179 11.64 -12.43 -7.86
N TYR A 180 10.92 -13.33 -8.53
CA TYR A 180 9.78 -14.04 -7.96
C TYR A 180 10.15 -14.78 -6.67
N ASN A 181 11.23 -15.58 -6.72
CA ASN A 181 11.70 -16.31 -5.55
C ASN A 181 12.13 -15.36 -4.42
N TYR A 182 12.83 -14.27 -4.75
CA TYR A 182 13.25 -13.27 -3.77
C TYR A 182 12.05 -12.60 -3.09
N LEU A 183 11.03 -12.20 -3.86
CA LEU A 183 9.82 -11.59 -3.33
C LEU A 183 9.03 -12.59 -2.46
N LYS A 184 8.90 -13.85 -2.91
CA LYS A 184 8.27 -14.92 -2.12
C LYS A 184 8.98 -15.14 -0.79
N ASP A 185 10.32 -15.17 -0.80
CA ASP A 185 11.09 -15.34 0.43
C ASP A 185 10.93 -14.13 1.38
N THR A 186 10.87 -12.92 0.83
CA THR A 186 10.67 -11.71 1.62
C THR A 186 9.28 -11.66 2.27
N THR A 187 8.26 -12.26 1.65
CA THR A 187 6.88 -12.28 2.14
C THR A 187 6.49 -13.55 2.90
N LYS A 188 7.36 -14.55 3.02
CA LYS A 188 7.07 -15.84 3.69
C LYS A 188 6.58 -15.73 5.14
N GLY A 189 6.92 -14.65 5.86
CA GLY A 189 6.45 -14.42 7.22
C GLY A 189 4.99 -13.95 7.32
N MET A 190 4.35 -13.67 6.19
CA MET A 190 2.96 -13.21 6.08
C MET A 190 1.99 -14.34 5.73
N ASP A 191 2.49 -15.57 5.56
CA ASP A 191 1.64 -16.71 5.29
C ASP A 191 0.66 -16.96 6.45
N MET A 192 -0.61 -17.00 6.14
CA MET A 192 -1.76 -17.21 7.05
C MET A 192 -1.80 -18.65 7.58
N LYS A 193 -0.75 -19.11 8.28
CA LYS A 193 -0.74 -20.44 8.87
C LYS A 193 -1.72 -20.51 10.04
N GLY A 194 -2.78 -21.28 9.88
CA GLY A 194 -3.72 -21.61 10.94
C GLY A 194 -4.98 -20.77 10.99
N THR A 195 -5.25 -19.92 10.01
CA THR A 195 -6.50 -19.17 9.91
C THR A 195 -7.42 -19.85 8.89
N GLU A 196 -8.29 -20.73 9.37
CA GLU A 196 -9.31 -21.37 8.54
C GLU A 196 -10.66 -20.73 8.85
N LEU A 197 -11.28 -20.16 7.81
CA LEU A 197 -12.69 -19.79 7.82
C LEU A 197 -13.51 -20.99 7.36
N ASP A 198 -14.63 -21.24 8.01
CA ASP A 198 -15.57 -22.26 7.54
C ASP A 198 -16.34 -21.78 6.29
N GLY A 199 -17.16 -22.69 5.71
CA GLY A 199 -17.76 -22.46 4.39
C GLY A 199 -18.57 -21.17 4.25
N ILE A 200 -19.37 -20.78 5.26
CA ILE A 200 -20.17 -19.55 5.19
C ILE A 200 -19.33 -18.30 5.50
N ASP A 201 -18.43 -18.37 6.45
CA ASP A 201 -17.53 -17.29 6.80
C ASP A 201 -16.62 -16.94 5.60
N GLN A 202 -16.13 -17.96 4.88
CA GLN A 202 -15.37 -17.77 3.67
C GLN A 202 -16.19 -17.10 2.56
N GLN A 203 -17.48 -17.49 2.38
CA GLN A 203 -18.35 -16.83 1.42
C GLN A 203 -18.59 -15.37 1.76
N VAL A 204 -18.85 -15.05 3.05
CA VAL A 204 -18.97 -13.67 3.51
C VAL A 204 -17.70 -12.89 3.23
N ALA A 205 -16.53 -13.43 3.57
CA ALA A 205 -15.24 -12.77 3.29
C ALA A 205 -15.04 -12.50 1.79
N MET A 206 -15.42 -13.43 0.91
CA MET A 206 -15.37 -13.23 -0.55
C MET A 206 -16.30 -12.13 -1.03
N LEU A 207 -17.52 -12.02 -0.46
CA LEU A 207 -18.48 -10.98 -0.82
C LEU A 207 -18.01 -9.60 -0.34
N VAL A 208 -17.43 -9.51 0.86
CA VAL A 208 -16.76 -8.29 1.36
C VAL A 208 -15.61 -7.90 0.44
N TYR A 209 -14.76 -8.86 0.04
CA TYR A 209 -13.67 -8.63 -0.91
C TYR A 209 -14.17 -8.09 -2.26
N SER A 210 -15.34 -8.52 -2.72
CA SER A 210 -15.95 -8.01 -3.95
C SER A 210 -16.63 -6.65 -3.80
N GLY A 211 -16.59 -6.05 -2.59
CA GLY A 211 -17.14 -4.71 -2.32
C GLY A 211 -18.63 -4.70 -2.01
N MET A 212 -19.23 -5.83 -1.70
CA MET A 212 -20.65 -5.89 -1.31
C MET A 212 -20.84 -5.31 0.08
N ASP A 213 -21.95 -4.56 0.27
CA ASP A 213 -22.37 -4.09 1.58
C ASP A 213 -23.11 -5.18 2.38
N SER A 214 -23.26 -4.94 3.69
CA SER A 214 -23.87 -5.92 4.61
C SER A 214 -25.26 -6.34 4.19
N HIS A 215 -26.10 -5.42 3.69
CA HIS A 215 -27.48 -5.72 3.28
C HIS A 215 -27.53 -6.62 2.02
N ALA A 216 -26.65 -6.36 1.05
CA ALA A 216 -26.51 -7.21 -0.12
C ALA A 216 -26.03 -8.63 0.26
N ILE A 217 -25.08 -8.74 1.20
CA ILE A 217 -24.58 -10.03 1.70
C ILE A 217 -25.69 -10.82 2.42
N GLU A 218 -26.44 -10.17 3.33
CA GLU A 218 -27.59 -10.77 4.02
C GLU A 218 -28.61 -11.33 3.03
N SER A 219 -28.95 -10.52 2.03
CA SER A 219 -29.92 -10.89 0.99
C SER A 219 -29.41 -12.04 0.12
N MET A 220 -28.15 -12.01 -0.30
CA MET A 220 -27.55 -13.00 -1.19
C MET A 220 -27.36 -14.36 -0.53
N LEU A 221 -26.93 -14.37 0.72
CA LEU A 221 -26.70 -15.60 1.49
C LEU A 221 -27.92 -16.05 2.27
N ASN A 222 -29.01 -15.24 2.26
CA ASN A 222 -30.23 -15.47 3.03
C ASN A 222 -29.95 -15.74 4.52
N ILE A 223 -29.07 -14.92 5.12
CA ILE A 223 -28.70 -15.00 6.53
C ILE A 223 -29.24 -13.80 7.29
N PRO A 224 -29.64 -13.98 8.56
CA PRO A 224 -30.09 -12.87 9.38
C PRO A 224 -28.96 -11.98 9.83
N HIS A 225 -29.23 -10.69 10.05
CA HIS A 225 -28.27 -9.68 10.51
C HIS A 225 -27.36 -10.14 11.66
N LYS A 226 -27.96 -10.75 12.71
CA LYS A 226 -27.21 -11.27 13.86
C LYS A 226 -26.16 -12.33 13.49
N GLN A 227 -26.43 -13.12 12.45
CA GLN A 227 -25.47 -14.14 11.99
C GLN A 227 -24.34 -13.47 11.21
N LEU A 228 -24.65 -12.47 10.39
CA LEU A 228 -23.63 -11.70 9.66
C LEU A 228 -22.72 -10.96 10.63
N ASP A 229 -23.27 -10.32 11.68
CA ASP A 229 -22.49 -9.66 12.73
C ASP A 229 -21.52 -10.63 13.42
N ALA A 230 -22.00 -11.84 13.78
CA ALA A 230 -21.16 -12.83 14.42
C ALA A 230 -20.01 -13.30 13.50
N ILE A 231 -20.27 -13.39 12.20
CA ILE A 231 -19.24 -13.71 11.20
C ILE A 231 -18.24 -12.55 11.08
N TYR A 232 -18.69 -11.31 11.05
CA TYR A 232 -17.83 -10.13 11.05
C TYR A 232 -16.95 -10.08 12.29
N ASP A 233 -17.52 -10.31 13.48
CA ASP A 233 -16.75 -10.35 14.72
C ASP A 233 -15.65 -11.41 14.67
N LYS A 234 -15.95 -12.58 14.10
CA LYS A 234 -14.96 -13.66 13.91
C LYS A 234 -13.84 -13.24 12.95
N ILE A 235 -14.20 -12.63 11.82
CA ILE A 235 -13.22 -12.16 10.80
C ILE A 235 -12.33 -11.06 11.38
N LEU A 236 -12.91 -10.13 12.20
CA LEU A 236 -12.18 -9.08 12.90
C LEU A 236 -11.24 -9.65 13.98
N GLN A 237 -11.68 -10.64 14.77
CA GLN A 237 -10.86 -11.31 15.79
C GLN A 237 -9.66 -12.05 15.19
N LEU A 238 -9.79 -12.52 13.94
CA LEU A 238 -8.73 -13.17 13.19
C LEU A 238 -7.81 -12.18 12.46
N ASP A 239 -7.96 -10.88 12.65
CA ASP A 239 -7.23 -9.82 11.95
C ASP A 239 -7.32 -9.92 10.40
N LEU A 240 -8.42 -10.52 9.88
CA LEU A 240 -8.66 -10.65 8.45
C LEU A 240 -9.36 -9.44 7.82
N ALA A 241 -9.91 -8.56 8.64
CA ALA A 241 -10.59 -7.33 8.22
C ALA A 241 -10.41 -6.23 9.27
N GLU A 242 -10.70 -5.01 8.87
CA GLU A 242 -10.84 -3.85 9.77
C GLU A 242 -12.19 -3.17 9.54
N VAL A 243 -12.68 -2.43 10.54
CA VAL A 243 -13.95 -1.71 10.42
C VAL A 243 -13.75 -0.49 9.53
N ALA A 244 -14.29 -0.53 8.31
CA ALA A 244 -14.21 0.57 7.35
C ALA A 244 -15.20 1.70 7.66
N ILE A 245 -16.47 1.35 7.96
CA ILE A 245 -17.56 2.30 8.21
C ILE A 245 -18.47 1.78 9.31
N ILE A 246 -18.80 2.64 10.29
CA ILE A 246 -19.86 2.36 11.28
C ILE A 246 -21.10 3.10 10.84
N ARG A 247 -22.15 2.36 10.40
CA ARG A 247 -23.47 2.90 10.07
C ARG A 247 -24.42 2.67 11.23
N ARG A 248 -25.27 3.67 11.49
CA ARG A 248 -26.38 3.55 12.46
C ARG A 248 -27.68 3.52 11.71
N GLU A 249 -28.48 2.47 11.92
CA GLU A 249 -29.87 2.43 11.49
C GLU A 249 -30.73 3.04 12.57
N ILE A 250 -31.70 3.86 12.18
CA ILE A 250 -32.61 4.51 13.09
C ILE A 250 -34.05 4.23 12.66
N GLN A 251 -34.93 4.05 13.64
CA GLN A 251 -36.38 4.01 13.46
C GLN A 251 -37.03 5.22 14.13
N LEU A 252 -38.03 5.77 13.48
CA LEU A 252 -38.79 6.87 14.09
C LEU A 252 -39.54 6.37 15.30
N THR A 253 -39.46 7.12 16.39
CA THR A 253 -40.34 6.94 17.56
C THR A 253 -41.74 7.42 17.23
N THR A 254 -42.74 7.08 18.07
CA THR A 254 -44.11 7.60 17.94
C THR A 254 -44.13 9.14 17.84
N LYS A 255 -43.24 9.82 18.55
CA LYS A 255 -43.06 11.27 18.46
C LYS A 255 -42.55 11.71 17.10
N GLY A 256 -41.60 10.99 16.55
CA GLY A 256 -41.05 11.26 15.21
C GLY A 256 -42.09 11.05 14.12
N VAL A 257 -42.86 9.97 14.19
CA VAL A 257 -44.00 9.71 13.27
C VAL A 257 -45.04 10.84 13.31
N ARG A 258 -45.42 11.28 14.52
CA ARG A 258 -46.38 12.40 14.69
C ARG A 258 -45.82 13.67 14.06
N TYR A 259 -44.57 14.01 14.33
CA TYR A 259 -43.94 15.20 13.77
C TYR A 259 -43.97 15.21 12.23
N ILE A 260 -43.63 14.09 11.60
CA ILE A 260 -43.65 13.99 10.12
C ILE A 260 -45.10 14.08 9.59
N THR A 261 -46.07 13.44 10.27
CA THR A 261 -47.48 13.47 9.87
C THR A 261 -48.05 14.91 9.93
N ASP A 262 -47.70 15.68 10.95
CA ASP A 262 -48.14 17.06 11.10
C ASP A 262 -47.47 18.00 10.08
N ALA A 263 -46.15 17.78 9.80
CA ALA A 263 -45.43 18.53 8.80
C ALA A 263 -45.98 18.30 7.38
N THR A 264 -46.39 17.07 7.06
CA THR A 264 -46.97 16.73 5.74
C THR A 264 -48.37 17.35 5.56
N LYS A 265 -49.18 17.44 6.62
CA LYS A 265 -50.49 18.11 6.57
C LYS A 265 -50.42 19.63 6.37
N SER A 266 -49.37 20.24 6.89
CA SER A 266 -49.14 21.69 6.72
C SER A 266 -48.60 22.10 5.34
N GLN A 267 -48.13 21.16 4.51
CA GLN A 267 -47.71 21.40 3.12
C GLN A 267 -48.86 21.20 2.10
N THR A 268 -49.99 20.67 2.52
CA THR A 268 -51.16 20.37 1.64
C THR A 268 -52.29 21.37 1.78
N ASN A 269 -52.15 22.40 2.62
CA ASN A 269 -53.02 23.55 2.76
C ASN A 269 -52.30 24.79 2.26
#